data_178b26c9a72a744a24337a0e8d367161
#
_entry.id   178b26c9a72a744a24337a0e8d367161
#
_cell.length_a   1.000
_cell.length_b   1.000
_cell.length_c   1.000
_cell.angle_alpha   90.00
_cell.angle_beta   90.00
_cell.angle_gamma   90.00
#
_symmetry.space_group_name_H-M   'P 1'
#
loop_
_entity.id
_entity.type
_entity.pdbx_description
1 polymer ?
#
loop_
_entity_poly.entity_id
_entity_poly.type
_entity_poly.pdbx_seq_one_letter_code
_entity_poly.pdbx_strand_id
1 'polypeptide(L)'
;MSRYWFKVVTRRGEGLGFRLAGAPVEEIEEGEEAERFKALVADPSLGVLAVEEQLLERVPEPLLQRIGREGVPVLLPFALPKRWEEVGRGEEYVAALIRRSIGYHVKIQR
;
A
#
# COMPACT_ATOMS: atom_id res chain seq x y z
N MET A 1 -18.78 8.14 -16.22
CA MET A 1 -18.50 7.24 -15.09
C MET A 1 -17.01 7.20 -14.85
N SER A 2 -16.60 7.51 -13.63
CA SER A 2 -15.20 7.45 -13.28
C SER A 2 -14.76 6.01 -13.06
N ARG A 3 -13.56 5.69 -13.51
CA ARG A 3 -12.97 4.40 -13.24
C ARG A 3 -11.66 4.63 -12.52
N TYR A 4 -11.48 3.90 -11.43
CA TYR A 4 -10.26 3.99 -10.65
C TYR A 4 -9.55 2.65 -10.66
N TRP A 5 -8.24 2.73 -10.67
CA TRP A 5 -7.39 1.57 -10.61
C TRP A 5 -6.79 1.45 -9.23
N PHE A 6 -6.35 0.27 -8.91
CA PHE A 6 -5.53 0.09 -7.73
C PHE A 6 -4.14 -0.35 -8.16
N LYS A 7 -3.18 -0.14 -7.28
CA LYS A 7 -1.82 -0.59 -7.52
C LYS A 7 -1.22 -1.00 -6.20
N VAL A 8 -0.41 -2.08 -6.23
CA VAL A 8 0.35 -2.52 -5.08
C VAL A 8 1.74 -1.93 -5.19
N VAL A 9 2.24 -1.37 -4.10
CA VAL A 9 3.56 -0.74 -4.09
C VAL A 9 4.39 -1.40 -3.01
N THR A 10 5.54 -1.96 -3.41
CA THR A 10 6.41 -2.69 -2.50
C THR A 10 7.84 -2.21 -2.63
N ARG A 11 8.67 -2.61 -1.67
CA ARG A 11 10.11 -2.49 -1.85
C ARG A 11 10.56 -3.42 -2.97
N ARG A 12 11.72 -3.09 -3.53
CA ARG A 12 12.31 -3.92 -4.57
C ARG A 12 12.44 -5.37 -4.10
N GLY A 13 12.07 -6.30 -4.95
CA GLY A 13 12.16 -7.70 -4.67
C GLY A 13 10.98 -8.31 -3.95
N GLU A 14 10.03 -7.49 -3.51
CA GLU A 14 8.90 -7.98 -2.70
C GLU A 14 7.60 -8.08 -3.48
N GLY A 15 7.62 -7.76 -4.76
CA GLY A 15 6.39 -7.68 -5.55
C GLY A 15 6.00 -8.94 -6.30
N LEU A 16 6.85 -9.97 -6.29
CA LEU A 16 6.64 -11.13 -7.14
C LEU A 16 5.31 -11.84 -6.88
N GLY A 17 4.97 -12.05 -5.62
CA GLY A 17 3.74 -12.75 -5.28
C GLY A 17 2.51 -12.02 -5.80
N PHE A 18 2.52 -10.71 -5.72
CA PHE A 18 1.40 -9.91 -6.21
C PHE A 18 1.30 -9.98 -7.73
N ARG A 19 2.45 -9.98 -8.41
CA ARG A 19 2.45 -10.10 -9.86
C ARG A 19 1.91 -11.46 -10.29
N LEU A 20 2.29 -12.51 -9.60
CA LEU A 20 1.80 -13.84 -9.89
C LEU A 20 0.29 -13.94 -9.69
N ALA A 21 -0.24 -13.16 -8.77
CA ALA A 21 -1.68 -13.11 -8.54
C ALA A 21 -2.42 -12.22 -9.53
N GLY A 22 -1.70 -11.56 -10.43
CA GLY A 22 -2.32 -10.72 -11.44
C GLY A 22 -2.53 -9.27 -11.03
N ALA A 23 -2.01 -8.85 -9.89
CA ALA A 23 -2.16 -7.47 -9.44
C ALA A 23 -1.15 -6.55 -10.12
N PRO A 24 -1.52 -5.31 -10.42
CA PRO A 24 -0.54 -4.34 -10.88
C PRO A 24 0.37 -3.95 -9.72
N VAL A 25 1.67 -4.05 -9.93
CA VAL A 25 2.66 -3.83 -8.88
C VAL A 25 3.72 -2.87 -9.35
N GLU A 26 4.12 -1.97 -8.46
CA GLU A 26 5.30 -1.15 -8.67
C GLU A 26 6.27 -1.40 -7.53
N GLU A 27 7.50 -1.76 -7.86
CA GLU A 27 8.56 -1.94 -6.88
C GLU A 27 9.41 -0.68 -6.85
N ILE A 28 9.64 -0.16 -5.65
CA ILE A 28 10.37 1.09 -5.50
C ILE A 28 11.74 0.80 -4.92
N GLU A 29 12.76 1.36 -5.56
CA GLU A 29 14.13 1.22 -5.08
C GLU A 29 14.39 2.16 -3.91
N GLU A 30 15.30 1.72 -3.06
CA GLU A 30 15.71 2.53 -1.92
C GLU A 30 16.24 3.87 -2.39
N GLY A 31 15.75 4.93 -1.77
CA GLY A 31 16.14 6.29 -2.12
C GLY A 31 15.24 6.97 -3.12
N GLU A 32 14.35 6.22 -3.77
CA GLU A 32 13.46 6.78 -4.79
C GLU A 32 12.02 6.94 -4.31
N GLU A 33 11.79 6.75 -3.03
CA GLU A 33 10.43 6.71 -2.50
C GLU A 33 9.66 8.00 -2.76
N ALA A 34 10.26 9.14 -2.48
CA ALA A 34 9.57 10.41 -2.62
C ALA A 34 9.20 10.69 -4.07
N GLU A 35 10.15 10.46 -4.95
CA GLU A 35 9.96 10.73 -6.38
C GLU A 35 8.91 9.83 -6.99
N ARG A 36 8.98 8.54 -6.66
CA ARG A 36 8.04 7.58 -7.21
C ARG A 36 6.64 7.80 -6.67
N PHE A 37 6.51 8.15 -5.38
CA PHE A 37 5.20 8.46 -4.82
C PHE A 37 4.59 9.70 -5.45
N LYS A 38 5.40 10.72 -5.73
CA LYS A 38 4.88 11.88 -6.42
C LYS A 38 4.30 11.52 -7.78
N ALA A 39 4.99 10.66 -8.51
CA ALA A 39 4.51 10.22 -9.80
C ALA A 39 3.21 9.43 -9.68
N LEU A 40 3.12 8.56 -8.68
CA LEU A 40 1.93 7.75 -8.47
C LEU A 40 0.71 8.60 -8.11
N VAL A 41 0.89 9.57 -7.21
CA VAL A 41 -0.25 10.39 -6.80
C VAL A 41 -0.66 11.39 -7.86
N ALA A 42 0.17 11.62 -8.84
CA ALA A 42 -0.17 12.48 -9.95
C ALA A 42 -1.09 11.81 -10.95
N ASP A 43 -1.24 10.49 -10.88
CA ASP A 43 -2.10 9.75 -11.80
C ASP A 43 -3.55 9.85 -11.32
N PRO A 44 -4.41 10.56 -12.07
CA PRO A 44 -5.79 10.76 -11.62
C PRO A 44 -6.64 9.48 -11.66
N SER A 45 -6.17 8.45 -12.33
CA SER A 45 -6.93 7.19 -12.40
C SER A 45 -6.66 6.28 -11.22
N LEU A 46 -5.63 6.55 -10.41
CA LEU A 46 -5.33 5.72 -9.25
C LEU A 46 -6.25 6.07 -8.10
N GLY A 47 -7.06 5.10 -7.68
CA GLY A 47 -7.96 5.30 -6.57
C GLY A 47 -7.48 4.69 -5.28
N VAL A 48 -6.70 3.61 -5.36
CA VAL A 48 -6.19 2.91 -4.18
C VAL A 48 -4.74 2.52 -4.39
N LEU A 49 -3.92 2.80 -3.39
CA LEU A 49 -2.53 2.35 -3.35
C LEU A 49 -2.35 1.45 -2.13
N ALA A 50 -2.14 0.17 -2.38
CA ALA A 50 -1.80 -0.76 -1.30
C ALA A 50 -0.29 -0.71 -1.14
N VAL A 51 0.17 -0.16 -0.04
CA VAL A 51 1.58 0.18 0.16
C VAL A 51 2.18 -0.60 1.31
N GLU A 52 3.33 -1.20 1.06
CA GLU A 52 4.06 -1.88 2.11
C GLU A 52 4.44 -0.87 3.20
N GLU A 53 4.16 -1.23 4.46
CA GLU A 53 4.35 -0.31 5.58
C GLU A 53 5.75 0.30 5.65
N GLN A 54 6.77 -0.49 5.34
CA GLN A 54 8.12 0.01 5.43
C GLN A 54 8.39 1.12 4.41
N LEU A 55 7.70 1.10 3.30
CA LEU A 55 7.83 2.18 2.33
C LEU A 55 7.18 3.46 2.84
N LEU A 56 6.04 3.33 3.52
CA LEU A 56 5.36 4.52 4.03
C LEU A 56 6.22 5.29 5.01
N GLU A 57 7.05 4.61 5.75
CA GLU A 57 7.96 5.27 6.69
C GLU A 57 8.97 6.15 5.99
N ARG A 58 9.22 5.91 4.72
CA ARG A 58 10.20 6.65 3.92
C ARG A 58 9.59 7.71 3.04
N VAL A 59 8.28 7.81 3.01
CA VAL A 59 7.60 8.84 2.23
C VAL A 59 7.54 10.12 3.05
N PRO A 60 7.88 11.27 2.45
CA PRO A 60 7.85 12.53 3.20
C PRO A 60 6.46 12.82 3.76
N GLU A 61 6.42 13.26 5.00
CA GLU A 61 5.18 13.56 5.68
C GLU A 61 4.30 14.57 4.92
N PRO A 62 4.85 15.65 4.37
CA PRO A 62 4.01 16.60 3.62
C PRO A 62 3.27 15.95 2.46
N LEU A 63 3.90 14.97 1.81
CA LEU A 63 3.25 14.27 0.71
C LEU A 63 2.11 13.39 1.20
N LEU A 64 2.32 12.71 2.32
CA LEU A 64 1.27 11.90 2.92
C LEU A 64 0.08 12.76 3.36
N GLN A 65 0.36 13.93 3.91
CA GLN A 65 -0.70 14.84 4.32
C GLN A 65 -1.48 15.35 3.12
N ARG A 66 -0.80 15.62 2.03
CA ARG A 66 -1.45 16.06 0.82
C ARG A 66 -2.38 14.99 0.27
N ILE A 67 -1.94 13.73 0.25
CA ILE A 67 -2.77 12.62 -0.19
C ILE A 67 -4.02 12.52 0.69
N GLY A 68 -3.84 12.64 1.99
CA GLY A 68 -4.95 12.58 2.92
C GLY A 68 -5.97 13.68 2.71
N ARG A 69 -5.50 14.90 2.41
CA ARG A 69 -6.40 16.03 2.16
C ARG A 69 -7.17 15.88 0.87
N GLU A 70 -6.52 15.35 -0.16
CA GLU A 70 -7.18 15.19 -1.43
C GLU A 70 -8.13 13.98 -1.45
N GLY A 71 -7.92 13.04 -0.54
CA GLY A 71 -8.78 11.89 -0.41
C GLY A 71 -8.59 10.80 -1.46
N VAL A 72 -7.83 11.06 -2.49
CA VAL A 72 -7.55 10.11 -3.56
C VAL A 72 -6.09 10.27 -3.95
N PRO A 73 -5.33 9.18 -4.08
CA PRO A 73 -5.72 7.79 -3.83
C PRO A 73 -5.82 7.47 -2.33
N VAL A 74 -6.60 6.47 -2.02
CA VAL A 74 -6.67 5.95 -0.66
C VAL A 74 -5.45 5.05 -0.43
N LEU A 75 -4.75 5.27 0.67
CA LEU A 75 -3.59 4.46 1.02
C LEU A 75 -4.00 3.33 1.94
N LEU A 76 -3.68 2.10 1.53
CA LEU A 76 -3.90 0.91 2.34
C LEU A 76 -2.55 0.32 2.71
N PRO A 77 -2.08 0.57 3.93
CA PRO A 77 -0.79 -0.02 4.33
C PRO A 77 -0.92 -1.49 4.63
N PHE A 78 0.11 -2.24 4.31
CA PHE A 78 0.15 -3.65 4.63
C PHE A 78 1.58 -4.04 5.03
N ALA A 79 1.68 -5.14 5.76
CA ALA A 79 2.96 -5.68 6.18
C ALA A 79 3.15 -7.05 5.54
N LEU A 80 4.37 -7.33 5.11
CA LEU A 80 4.69 -8.63 4.54
C LEU A 80 5.28 -9.53 5.61
N PRO A 81 4.99 -10.85 5.57
CA PRO A 81 5.60 -11.75 6.52
C PRO A 81 7.11 -11.81 6.30
N LYS A 82 7.85 -11.84 7.39
CA LYS A 82 9.30 -11.85 7.32
C LYS A 82 9.89 -13.25 7.43
N ARG A 83 9.09 -14.19 7.90
CA ARG A 83 9.52 -15.57 8.14
C ARG A 83 8.46 -16.55 7.72
N TRP A 84 8.89 -17.75 7.45
CA TRP A 84 7.97 -18.82 7.10
C TRP A 84 7.00 -19.15 8.25
N GLU A 85 7.41 -18.93 9.47
CA GLU A 85 6.52 -19.13 10.61
C GLU A 85 5.31 -18.20 10.55
N GLU A 86 5.53 -16.99 10.09
CA GLU A 86 4.43 -16.05 9.92
C GLU A 86 3.50 -16.50 8.80
N VAL A 87 4.05 -17.08 7.76
CA VAL A 87 3.25 -17.63 6.67
C VAL A 87 2.41 -18.80 7.18
N GLY A 88 2.99 -19.64 8.06
CA GLY A 88 2.26 -20.75 8.64
C GLY A 88 1.08 -20.35 9.51
N ARG A 89 1.02 -19.07 9.92
CA ARG A 89 -0.12 -18.53 10.67
C ARG A 89 -0.97 -17.63 9.77
N GLY A 90 -1.11 -18.05 8.53
CA GLY A 90 -1.73 -17.21 7.52
C GLY A 90 -3.07 -16.61 7.88
N GLU A 91 -3.97 -17.40 8.50
CA GLU A 91 -5.29 -16.88 8.84
C GLU A 91 -5.21 -15.76 9.86
N GLU A 92 -4.41 -15.93 10.89
CA GLU A 92 -4.25 -14.90 11.92
C GLU A 92 -3.59 -13.66 11.33
N TYR A 93 -2.60 -13.88 10.50
CA TYR A 93 -1.88 -12.78 9.88
C TYR A 93 -2.80 -11.95 8.97
N VAL A 94 -3.57 -12.63 8.15
CA VAL A 94 -4.49 -11.95 7.24
C VAL A 94 -5.56 -11.19 8.02
N ALA A 95 -6.09 -11.79 9.06
CA ALA A 95 -7.09 -11.12 9.89
C ALA A 95 -6.52 -9.86 10.54
N ALA A 96 -5.29 -9.93 11.02
CA ALA A 96 -4.64 -8.77 11.63
C ALA A 96 -4.41 -7.68 10.58
N LEU A 97 -3.99 -8.07 9.40
CA LEU A 97 -3.74 -7.13 8.31
C LEU A 97 -5.03 -6.41 7.91
N ILE A 98 -6.10 -7.14 7.78
CA ILE A 98 -7.39 -6.55 7.42
C ILE A 98 -7.84 -5.56 8.48
N ARG A 99 -7.72 -5.93 9.75
CA ARG A 99 -8.10 -5.02 10.83
C ARG A 99 -7.30 -3.74 10.82
N ARG A 100 -6.00 -3.84 10.57
CA ARG A 100 -5.13 -2.68 10.50
C ARG A 100 -5.52 -1.77 9.35
N SER A 101 -5.76 -2.34 8.19
CA SER A 101 -6.11 -1.56 7.01
C SER A 101 -7.43 -0.83 7.20
N ILE A 102 -8.41 -1.50 7.76
CA ILE A 102 -9.70 -0.88 8.04
C ILE A 102 -9.54 0.25 9.06
N GLY A 103 -8.73 0.02 10.08
CA GLY A 103 -8.48 1.01 11.11
C GLY A 103 -7.88 2.30 10.60
N TYR A 104 -7.14 2.24 9.50
CA TYR A 104 -6.55 3.44 8.91
C TYR A 104 -7.55 4.32 8.19
N HIS A 105 -8.54 3.71 7.55
CA HIS A 105 -9.39 4.43 6.63
C HIS A 105 -10.85 4.46 7.03
N VAL A 106 -11.26 3.51 7.80
CA VAL A 106 -12.66 3.38 8.19
C VAL A 106 -12.73 3.15 9.68
N LYS A 107 -13.43 4.02 10.37
CA LYS A 107 -13.69 3.81 11.77
C LYS A 107 -14.98 3.02 11.87
N ILE A 108 -14.84 1.76 12.15
CA ILE A 108 -15.98 0.89 12.25
C ILE A 108 -16.58 1.03 13.63
N GLN A 109 -17.84 1.38 13.67
CA GLN A 109 -18.57 1.50 14.92
C GLN A 109 -19.21 0.17 15.24
N ARG A 110 -18.96 -0.31 16.43
CA ARG A 110 -19.49 -1.58 16.87
C ARG A 110 -20.27 -1.41 18.15
#